data_6042f433cc403bc6d1af3cb5979d5d82
#
_entry.id   6042f433cc403bc6d1af3cb5979d5d82
#
_cell.length_a   1.000
_cell.length_b   1.000
_cell.length_c   1.000
_cell.angle_alpha   90.00
_cell.angle_beta   90.00
_cell.angle_gamma   90.00
#
_symmetry.space_group_name_H-M   'P 1'
#
loop_
_entity.id
_entity.type
_entity.pdbx_description
1 polymer ?
#
loop_
_entity_poly.entity_id
_entity_poly.type
_entity_poly.pdbx_seq_one_letter_code
_entity_poly.pdbx_strand_id
1 'polypeptide(L)'
;NLFSSPFNIALTLLAILFIAWIVPPLLRFLLIDATWSGADREACIPSPARPNPGVCWAFVRVWSSYFVYGFYPIGQRWRVDLFFLALAFGVGWLLWLRAPRRDIGAVYFFIVLPILSLILLGGLPLIGLSYVPTNLWGGILVTIVVATIGMVFSLPLGILLALGRRSRIPVVRWLSIVFIEFVRGVPLITVLFMASVMLPLFVPEPLAPDKLVRALIGVAMFASAYMAEVVRGGLVAIPRGQYEAAQALGLSFWRMTALIILPQALRVTLPNIVNVFIALFKDTTLVFIVGIFDFLRTVEVARGDQKWASPVTSLTGYAFAALFYFVCCFAMSRYARRVEARLARRSAQKGR
;
A
#
# COMPACT_ATOMS: atom_id res chain seq x y z
N ASN A 1 -13.32 25.20 17.52
CA ASN A 1 -14.64 25.24 18.20
C ASN A 1 -15.77 25.31 17.19
N LEU A 2 -16.61 24.26 17.12
CA LEU A 2 -17.72 24.12 16.15
C LEU A 2 -18.78 25.22 16.27
N PHE A 3 -18.88 25.85 17.44
CA PHE A 3 -19.91 26.83 17.79
C PHE A 3 -19.36 28.19 18.22
N SER A 4 -18.13 28.55 17.78
CA SER A 4 -17.42 29.75 18.25
C SER A 4 -17.84 31.05 17.56
N SER A 5 -18.55 30.99 16.42
CA SER A 5 -19.08 32.15 15.69
C SER A 5 -20.37 31.79 14.94
N PRO A 6 -21.22 32.79 14.58
CA PRO A 6 -22.43 32.52 13.78
C PRO A 6 -22.15 31.77 12.48
N PHE A 7 -21.02 32.08 11.82
CA PHE A 7 -20.57 31.38 10.63
C PHE A 7 -20.23 29.91 10.89
N ASN A 8 -19.49 29.62 11.99
CA ASN A 8 -19.17 28.25 12.36
C ASN A 8 -20.41 27.45 12.78
N ILE A 9 -21.38 28.08 13.40
CA ILE A 9 -22.68 27.46 13.73
C ILE A 9 -23.41 27.09 12.44
N ALA A 10 -23.55 28.02 11.49
CA ALA A 10 -24.20 27.75 10.21
C ALA A 10 -23.50 26.61 9.44
N LEU A 11 -22.17 26.63 9.37
CA LEU A 11 -21.39 25.57 8.71
C LEU A 11 -21.55 24.22 9.40
N THR A 12 -21.60 24.20 10.73
CA THR A 12 -21.81 22.96 11.50
C THR A 12 -23.21 22.39 11.28
N LEU A 13 -24.23 23.26 11.28
CA LEU A 13 -25.60 22.84 11.00
C LEU A 13 -25.76 22.30 9.57
N LEU A 14 -25.17 22.98 8.58
CA LEU A 14 -25.14 22.48 7.20
C LEU A 14 -24.46 21.12 7.10
N ALA A 15 -23.32 20.94 7.77
CA ALA A 15 -22.62 19.64 7.79
C ALA A 15 -23.46 18.55 8.46
N ILE A 16 -24.14 18.84 9.56
CA ILE A 16 -25.03 17.89 10.24
C ILE A 16 -26.23 17.53 9.33
N LEU A 17 -26.86 18.51 8.71
CA LEU A 17 -27.96 18.27 7.77
C LEU A 17 -27.51 17.43 6.57
N PHE A 18 -26.34 17.71 6.01
CA PHE A 18 -25.76 16.95 4.92
C PHE A 18 -25.49 15.50 5.33
N ILE A 19 -24.90 15.27 6.51
CA ILE A 19 -24.67 13.93 7.05
C ILE A 19 -25.99 13.21 7.29
N ALA A 20 -26.96 13.88 7.90
CA ALA A 20 -28.29 13.32 8.17
C ALA A 20 -29.07 12.99 6.88
N TRP A 21 -28.78 13.69 5.79
CA TRP A 21 -29.39 13.43 4.49
C TRP A 21 -28.73 12.25 3.76
N ILE A 22 -27.39 12.11 3.84
CA ILE A 22 -26.64 11.07 3.09
C ILE A 22 -26.56 9.75 3.85
N VAL A 23 -26.31 9.79 5.18
CA VAL A 23 -25.98 8.57 5.93
C VAL A 23 -27.16 7.59 6.02
N PRO A 24 -28.42 8.00 6.29
CA PRO A 24 -29.52 7.05 6.36
C PRO A 24 -29.79 6.29 5.04
N PRO A 25 -29.87 6.94 3.87
CA PRO A 25 -30.01 6.22 2.59
C PRO A 25 -28.84 5.28 2.33
N LEU A 26 -27.62 5.70 2.65
CA LEU A 26 -26.43 4.87 2.48
C LEU A 26 -26.46 3.62 3.36
N LEU A 27 -26.84 3.76 4.63
CA LEU A 27 -26.99 2.63 5.55
C LEU A 27 -28.11 1.69 5.12
N ARG A 28 -29.25 2.25 4.65
CA ARG A 28 -30.32 1.43 4.09
C ARG A 28 -29.82 0.62 2.91
N PHE A 29 -29.18 1.27 1.95
CA PHE A 29 -28.60 0.63 0.75
C PHE A 29 -27.59 -0.46 1.10
N LEU A 30 -26.66 -0.19 2.05
CA LEU A 30 -25.56 -1.11 2.38
C LEU A 30 -25.98 -2.27 3.28
N LEU A 31 -26.98 -2.09 4.15
CA LEU A 31 -27.29 -3.04 5.22
C LEU A 31 -28.75 -3.50 5.22
N ILE A 32 -29.73 -2.57 5.20
CA ILE A 32 -31.14 -2.89 5.43
C ILE A 32 -31.76 -3.51 4.18
N ASP A 33 -31.59 -2.83 3.02
CA ASP A 33 -32.16 -3.26 1.75
C ASP A 33 -31.22 -4.21 0.99
N ALA A 34 -30.09 -4.60 1.62
CA ALA A 34 -29.07 -5.45 1.05
C ALA A 34 -29.53 -6.90 0.84
N THR A 35 -29.05 -7.50 -0.25
CA THR A 35 -29.28 -8.91 -0.57
C THR A 35 -28.08 -9.75 -0.14
N TRP A 36 -28.26 -10.60 0.87
CA TRP A 36 -27.18 -11.38 1.47
C TRP A 36 -27.02 -12.79 0.87
N SER A 37 -28.07 -13.31 0.23
CA SER A 37 -28.09 -14.65 -0.37
C SER A 37 -28.79 -14.63 -1.72
N GLY A 38 -28.31 -15.42 -2.65
CA GLY A 38 -28.83 -15.55 -4.01
C GLY A 38 -27.88 -16.35 -4.87
N ALA A 39 -28.37 -16.97 -5.94
CA ALA A 39 -27.60 -17.80 -6.86
C ALA A 39 -27.14 -17.03 -8.11
N ASP A 40 -27.81 -15.92 -8.42
CA ASP A 40 -27.60 -15.12 -9.62
C ASP A 40 -28.09 -13.67 -9.42
N ARG A 41 -28.04 -12.88 -10.53
CA ARG A 41 -28.46 -11.47 -10.54
C ARG A 41 -29.94 -11.27 -10.22
N GLU A 42 -30.82 -12.27 -10.45
CA GLU A 42 -32.26 -12.12 -10.22
C GLU A 42 -32.59 -11.85 -8.75
N ALA A 43 -31.80 -12.41 -7.85
CA ALA A 43 -31.90 -12.11 -6.42
C ALA A 43 -31.61 -10.64 -6.06
N CYS A 44 -30.93 -9.90 -6.95
CA CYS A 44 -30.39 -8.56 -6.67
C CYS A 44 -30.99 -7.46 -7.57
N ILE A 45 -31.82 -7.81 -8.55
CA ILE A 45 -32.52 -6.82 -9.38
C ILE A 45 -33.84 -6.38 -8.74
N PRO A 46 -34.39 -5.21 -9.14
CA PRO A 46 -35.71 -4.77 -8.68
C PRO A 46 -36.78 -5.80 -9.02
N SER A 47 -37.64 -6.07 -8.05
CA SER A 47 -38.82 -6.96 -8.18
C SER A 47 -40.03 -6.30 -7.57
N PRO A 48 -41.29 -6.77 -7.84
CA PRO A 48 -42.47 -6.24 -7.23
C PRO A 48 -42.45 -6.27 -5.68
N ALA A 49 -41.74 -7.28 -5.11
CA ALA A 49 -41.57 -7.42 -3.66
C ALA A 49 -40.42 -6.51 -3.12
N ARG A 50 -39.50 -6.08 -3.98
CA ARG A 50 -38.34 -5.23 -3.64
C ARG A 50 -38.08 -4.23 -4.77
N PRO A 51 -38.81 -3.11 -4.81
CA PRO A 51 -38.68 -2.12 -5.90
C PRO A 51 -37.31 -1.41 -5.88
N ASN A 52 -36.67 -1.25 -4.73
CA ASN A 52 -35.39 -0.60 -4.55
C ASN A 52 -34.40 -1.52 -3.80
N PRO A 53 -33.80 -2.52 -4.47
CA PRO A 53 -32.82 -3.39 -3.84
C PRO A 53 -31.55 -2.61 -3.49
N GLY A 54 -30.99 -2.90 -2.33
CA GLY A 54 -29.68 -2.42 -1.91
C GLY A 54 -28.54 -3.23 -2.50
N VAL A 55 -27.37 -3.14 -1.85
CA VAL A 55 -26.15 -3.87 -2.23
C VAL A 55 -26.39 -5.38 -2.32
N CYS A 56 -25.81 -6.02 -3.32
CA CYS A 56 -25.86 -7.45 -3.55
C CYS A 56 -24.68 -8.18 -2.91
N TRP A 57 -24.68 -8.37 -1.59
CA TRP A 57 -23.58 -9.10 -0.90
C TRP A 57 -23.50 -10.58 -1.31
N ALA A 58 -24.59 -11.15 -1.83
CA ALA A 58 -24.57 -12.49 -2.43
C ALA A 58 -23.53 -12.63 -3.54
N PHE A 59 -23.40 -11.61 -4.41
CA PHE A 59 -22.35 -11.53 -5.44
C PHE A 59 -20.95 -11.58 -4.83
N VAL A 60 -20.68 -10.74 -3.82
CA VAL A 60 -19.39 -10.70 -3.15
C VAL A 60 -19.05 -12.05 -2.51
N ARG A 61 -20.04 -12.70 -1.90
CA ARG A 61 -19.87 -14.01 -1.27
C ARG A 61 -19.47 -15.09 -2.29
N VAL A 62 -20.15 -15.14 -3.42
CA VAL A 62 -19.87 -16.13 -4.48
C VAL A 62 -18.49 -15.90 -5.09
N TRP A 63 -18.11 -14.66 -5.33
CA TRP A 63 -16.84 -14.30 -5.94
C TRP A 63 -15.69 -14.08 -4.93
N SER A 64 -15.92 -14.25 -3.62
CA SER A 64 -14.94 -13.99 -2.56
C SER A 64 -13.61 -14.70 -2.77
N SER A 65 -13.65 -15.96 -3.17
CA SER A 65 -12.47 -16.77 -3.46
C SER A 65 -11.65 -16.18 -4.63
N TYR A 66 -12.31 -15.72 -5.69
CA TYR A 66 -11.67 -15.07 -6.82
C TYR A 66 -11.09 -13.69 -6.42
N PHE A 67 -11.80 -12.93 -5.61
CA PHE A 67 -11.33 -11.64 -5.12
C PHE A 67 -10.09 -11.75 -4.23
N VAL A 68 -9.95 -12.85 -3.49
CA VAL A 68 -8.79 -13.06 -2.60
C VAL A 68 -7.61 -13.64 -3.36
N TYR A 69 -7.82 -14.71 -4.13
CA TYR A 69 -6.75 -15.55 -4.69
C TYR A 69 -6.52 -15.35 -6.20
N GLY A 70 -7.46 -14.69 -6.92
CA GLY A 70 -7.44 -14.63 -8.37
C GLY A 70 -7.57 -16.02 -8.98
N PHE A 71 -6.65 -16.37 -9.87
CA PHE A 71 -6.57 -17.67 -10.54
C PHE A 71 -5.64 -18.66 -9.83
N TYR A 72 -5.19 -18.36 -8.63
CA TYR A 72 -4.25 -19.22 -7.89
C TYR A 72 -4.82 -20.63 -7.67
N PRO A 73 -4.04 -21.73 -7.96
CA PRO A 73 -4.54 -23.10 -7.92
C PRO A 73 -5.16 -23.47 -6.58
N ILE A 74 -6.36 -24.06 -6.60
CA ILE A 74 -7.18 -24.34 -5.41
C ILE A 74 -6.40 -25.16 -4.37
N GLY A 75 -5.73 -26.24 -4.80
CA GLY A 75 -4.96 -27.09 -3.90
C GLY A 75 -3.74 -26.46 -3.26
N GLN A 76 -3.37 -25.23 -3.70
CA GLN A 76 -2.18 -24.53 -3.22
C GLN A 76 -2.50 -23.22 -2.50
N ARG A 77 -3.77 -22.86 -2.33
CA ARG A 77 -4.20 -21.59 -1.69
C ARG A 77 -3.75 -21.46 -0.24
N TRP A 78 -3.49 -22.56 0.45
CA TRP A 78 -2.90 -22.56 1.78
C TRP A 78 -1.57 -21.76 1.85
N ARG A 79 -0.80 -21.69 0.74
CA ARG A 79 0.43 -20.88 0.67
C ARG A 79 0.12 -19.39 0.74
N VAL A 80 -0.95 -18.97 0.09
CA VAL A 80 -1.43 -17.58 0.13
C VAL A 80 -1.91 -17.22 1.54
N ASP A 81 -2.62 -18.15 2.20
CA ASP A 81 -3.06 -17.96 3.57
C ASP A 81 -1.87 -17.84 4.53
N LEU A 82 -0.86 -18.71 4.38
CA LEU A 82 0.39 -18.59 5.14
C LEU A 82 1.13 -17.28 4.86
N PHE A 83 1.16 -16.81 3.63
CA PHE A 83 1.72 -15.51 3.30
C PHE A 83 0.97 -14.37 4.02
N PHE A 84 -0.36 -14.37 4.00
CA PHE A 84 -1.14 -13.37 4.73
C PHE A 84 -0.92 -13.43 6.23
N LEU A 85 -0.79 -14.61 6.82
CA LEU A 85 -0.46 -14.79 8.24
C LEU A 85 0.95 -14.28 8.57
N ALA A 86 1.93 -14.62 7.74
CA ALA A 86 3.31 -14.15 7.90
C ALA A 86 3.41 -12.61 7.79
N LEU A 87 2.68 -12.03 6.84
CA LEU A 87 2.58 -10.58 6.67
C LEU A 87 1.90 -9.93 7.88
N ALA A 88 0.75 -10.46 8.31
CA ALA A 88 0.02 -9.94 9.47
C ALA A 88 0.88 -10.00 10.74
N PHE A 89 1.65 -11.08 10.93
CA PHE A 89 2.61 -11.21 12.02
C PHE A 89 3.71 -10.15 11.94
N GLY A 90 4.36 -9.99 10.78
CA GLY A 90 5.43 -8.99 10.59
C GLY A 90 4.95 -7.56 10.78
N VAL A 91 3.80 -7.22 10.18
CA VAL A 91 3.17 -5.91 10.35
C VAL A 91 2.76 -5.69 11.81
N GLY A 92 2.14 -6.68 12.44
CA GLY A 92 1.75 -6.62 13.85
C GLY A 92 2.95 -6.38 14.76
N TRP A 93 4.06 -7.11 14.52
CA TRP A 93 5.30 -6.95 15.30
C TRP A 93 5.89 -5.55 15.16
N LEU A 94 5.97 -5.01 13.95
CA LEU A 94 6.48 -3.65 13.71
C LEU A 94 5.56 -2.56 14.29
N LEU A 95 4.25 -2.71 14.15
CA LEU A 95 3.28 -1.72 14.57
C LEU A 95 3.00 -1.75 16.08
N TRP A 96 3.23 -2.89 16.74
CA TRP A 96 3.05 -2.98 18.18
C TRP A 96 4.18 -2.25 18.91
N LEU A 97 3.87 -1.08 19.42
CA LEU A 97 4.83 -0.13 19.99
C LEU A 97 5.52 -0.61 21.29
N ARG A 98 5.01 -1.67 21.91
CA ARG A 98 5.59 -2.33 23.08
C ARG A 98 6.29 -3.65 22.74
N ALA A 99 6.32 -4.04 21.48
CA ALA A 99 6.95 -5.30 21.06
C ALA A 99 8.44 -5.29 21.40
N PRO A 100 8.97 -6.40 21.94
CA PRO A 100 10.40 -6.55 22.18
C PRO A 100 11.14 -6.65 20.85
N ARG A 101 12.41 -6.23 20.83
CA ARG A 101 13.34 -6.40 19.70
C ARG A 101 12.72 -6.03 18.33
N ARG A 102 12.23 -4.80 18.21
CA ARG A 102 11.65 -4.29 16.96
C ARG A 102 12.66 -4.21 15.82
N ASP A 103 13.94 -4.21 16.13
CA ASP A 103 15.05 -4.36 15.19
C ASP A 103 14.96 -5.69 14.45
N ILE A 104 14.73 -6.80 15.15
CA ILE A 104 14.51 -8.12 14.55
C ILE A 104 13.20 -8.10 13.72
N GLY A 105 12.14 -7.47 14.24
CA GLY A 105 10.90 -7.28 13.46
C GLY A 105 11.11 -6.52 12.16
N ALA A 106 12.01 -5.54 12.13
CA ALA A 106 12.39 -4.85 10.91
C ALA A 106 13.17 -5.75 9.96
N VAL A 107 14.15 -6.52 10.45
CA VAL A 107 14.88 -7.52 9.63
C VAL A 107 13.91 -8.55 9.04
N TYR A 108 12.98 -9.04 9.86
CA TYR A 108 11.94 -9.95 9.38
C TYR A 108 11.12 -9.33 8.25
N PHE A 109 10.61 -8.12 8.43
CA PHE A 109 9.74 -7.47 7.45
C PHE A 109 10.46 -7.08 6.15
N PHE A 110 11.67 -6.54 6.26
CA PHE A 110 12.42 -6.03 5.11
C PHE A 110 13.26 -7.08 4.37
N ILE A 111 13.60 -8.20 5.00
CA ILE A 111 14.47 -9.23 4.41
C ILE A 111 13.78 -10.59 4.38
N VAL A 112 13.33 -11.10 5.53
CA VAL A 112 12.82 -12.47 5.62
C VAL A 112 11.48 -12.60 4.89
N LEU A 113 10.56 -11.67 5.09
CA LEU A 113 9.21 -11.73 4.52
C LEU A 113 9.21 -11.68 2.98
N PRO A 114 9.97 -10.81 2.28
CA PRO A 114 10.05 -10.84 0.82
C PRO A 114 10.59 -12.18 0.28
N ILE A 115 11.65 -12.72 0.88
CA ILE A 115 12.23 -14.01 0.49
C ILE A 115 11.21 -15.15 0.72
N LEU A 116 10.59 -15.16 1.89
CA LEU A 116 9.54 -16.13 2.24
C LEU A 116 8.36 -16.03 1.26
N SER A 117 7.96 -14.81 0.88
CA SER A 117 6.89 -14.58 -0.08
C SER A 117 7.21 -15.19 -1.45
N LEU A 118 8.42 -15.00 -1.95
CA LEU A 118 8.85 -15.57 -3.22
C LEU A 118 8.82 -17.11 -3.19
N ILE A 119 9.31 -17.70 -2.10
CA ILE A 119 9.33 -19.17 -1.92
C ILE A 119 7.92 -19.73 -1.78
N LEU A 120 7.08 -19.13 -0.94
CA LEU A 120 5.72 -19.62 -0.70
C LEU A 120 4.85 -19.46 -1.96
N LEU A 121 4.80 -18.26 -2.53
CA LEU A 121 3.85 -17.94 -3.59
C LEU A 121 4.32 -18.45 -4.96
N GLY A 122 5.62 -18.30 -5.28
CA GLY A 122 6.18 -18.78 -6.54
C GLY A 122 6.44 -20.29 -6.55
N GLY A 123 6.72 -20.85 -5.38
CA GLY A 123 7.13 -22.25 -5.25
C GLY A 123 8.63 -22.44 -5.45
N LEU A 124 9.17 -23.46 -4.81
CA LEU A 124 10.56 -23.91 -4.95
C LEU A 124 10.57 -25.45 -5.07
N PRO A 125 10.75 -26.00 -6.28
CA PRO A 125 10.70 -27.46 -6.49
C PRO A 125 11.70 -28.24 -5.63
N LEU A 126 12.83 -27.64 -5.26
CA LEU A 126 13.84 -28.24 -4.40
C LEU A 126 13.33 -28.67 -3.01
N ILE A 127 12.28 -28.02 -2.51
CA ILE A 127 11.65 -28.32 -1.23
C ILE A 127 10.24 -28.93 -1.38
N GLY A 128 9.93 -29.44 -2.59
CA GLY A 128 8.64 -30.06 -2.87
C GLY A 128 7.49 -29.09 -3.13
N LEU A 129 7.75 -27.79 -3.25
CA LEU A 129 6.74 -26.78 -3.59
C LEU A 129 6.69 -26.60 -5.10
N SER A 130 5.60 -27.06 -5.74
CA SER A 130 5.40 -26.88 -7.18
C SER A 130 5.40 -25.40 -7.57
N TYR A 131 5.98 -25.09 -8.71
CA TYR A 131 6.02 -23.73 -9.24
C TYR A 131 4.61 -23.24 -9.62
N VAL A 132 4.26 -22.03 -9.22
CA VAL A 132 3.02 -21.36 -9.58
C VAL A 132 3.38 -20.06 -10.32
N PRO A 133 3.16 -20.00 -11.63
CA PRO A 133 3.49 -18.84 -12.43
C PRO A 133 2.67 -17.61 -12.01
N THR A 134 3.26 -16.45 -12.08
CA THR A 134 2.70 -15.18 -11.57
C THR A 134 1.47 -14.70 -12.33
N ASN A 135 1.25 -15.19 -13.57
CA ASN A 135 0.04 -14.90 -14.34
C ASN A 135 -1.23 -15.54 -13.73
N LEU A 136 -1.07 -16.52 -12.85
CA LEU A 136 -2.17 -17.10 -12.06
C LEU A 136 -2.43 -16.35 -10.75
N TRP A 137 -1.57 -15.39 -10.38
CA TRP A 137 -1.79 -14.59 -9.18
C TRP A 137 -2.80 -13.49 -9.49
N GLY A 138 -3.66 -13.17 -8.53
CA GLY A 138 -4.66 -12.13 -8.73
C GLY A 138 -5.35 -11.69 -7.43
N GLY A 139 -6.24 -10.74 -7.55
CA GLY A 139 -7.06 -10.26 -6.45
C GLY A 139 -6.27 -9.55 -5.34
N ILE A 140 -6.74 -9.71 -4.11
CA ILE A 140 -6.12 -9.15 -2.90
C ILE A 140 -4.68 -9.65 -2.76
N LEU A 141 -4.39 -10.89 -3.14
CA LEU A 141 -3.03 -11.42 -3.14
C LEU A 141 -2.07 -10.49 -3.89
N VAL A 142 -2.35 -10.17 -5.14
CA VAL A 142 -1.47 -9.31 -5.96
C VAL A 142 -1.41 -7.90 -5.42
N THR A 143 -2.53 -7.32 -5.02
CA THR A 143 -2.58 -5.99 -4.41
C THR A 143 -1.66 -5.91 -3.18
N ILE A 144 -1.73 -6.90 -2.30
CA ILE A 144 -0.89 -6.96 -1.08
C ILE A 144 0.58 -7.23 -1.42
N VAL A 145 0.88 -8.10 -2.39
CA VAL A 145 2.27 -8.35 -2.85
C VAL A 145 2.88 -7.07 -3.40
N VAL A 146 2.19 -6.38 -4.32
CA VAL A 146 2.67 -5.12 -4.92
C VAL A 146 2.89 -4.05 -3.85
N ALA A 147 1.94 -3.88 -2.93
CA ALA A 147 2.07 -2.93 -1.83
C ALA A 147 3.27 -3.28 -0.92
N THR A 148 3.37 -4.54 -0.48
CA THR A 148 4.42 -4.98 0.46
C THR A 148 5.80 -4.83 -0.16
N ILE A 149 6.01 -5.33 -1.37
CA ILE A 149 7.28 -5.23 -2.08
C ILE A 149 7.64 -3.77 -2.36
N GLY A 150 6.67 -2.98 -2.83
CA GLY A 150 6.87 -1.54 -3.02
C GLY A 150 7.29 -0.81 -1.73
N MET A 151 6.64 -1.10 -0.59
CA MET A 151 6.99 -0.53 0.72
C MET A 151 8.38 -0.98 1.19
N VAL A 152 8.68 -2.28 1.07
CA VAL A 152 9.95 -2.88 1.51
C VAL A 152 11.12 -2.29 0.75
N PHE A 153 11.02 -2.15 -0.56
CA PHE A 153 12.14 -1.63 -1.37
C PHE A 153 12.21 -0.11 -1.39
N SER A 154 11.07 0.60 -1.31
CA SER A 154 11.07 2.06 -1.41
C SER A 154 11.79 2.75 -0.25
N LEU A 155 11.71 2.22 0.97
CA LEU A 155 12.36 2.85 2.13
C LEU A 155 13.89 2.75 2.06
N PRO A 156 14.53 1.58 1.89
CA PRO A 156 15.98 1.49 1.76
C PRO A 156 16.50 2.26 0.55
N LEU A 157 15.88 2.11 -0.62
CA LEU A 157 16.29 2.83 -1.83
C LEU A 157 16.10 4.34 -1.68
N GLY A 158 15.01 4.78 -1.05
CA GLY A 158 14.76 6.18 -0.74
C GLY A 158 15.81 6.77 0.19
N ILE A 159 16.23 6.02 1.22
CA ILE A 159 17.34 6.42 2.11
C ILE A 159 18.64 6.58 1.30
N LEU A 160 18.99 5.58 0.46
CA LEU A 160 20.21 5.62 -0.36
C LEU A 160 20.18 6.82 -1.32
N LEU A 161 19.07 7.08 -1.99
CA LEU A 161 18.90 8.21 -2.90
C LEU A 161 19.00 9.56 -2.16
N ALA A 162 18.38 9.69 -0.98
CA ALA A 162 18.47 10.89 -0.16
C ALA A 162 19.90 11.18 0.31
N LEU A 163 20.64 10.15 0.69
CA LEU A 163 22.06 10.26 1.04
C LEU A 163 22.91 10.53 -0.19
N GLY A 164 22.62 9.88 -1.31
CA GLY A 164 23.29 10.10 -2.60
C GLY A 164 23.17 11.56 -3.07
N ARG A 165 21.97 12.17 -2.95
CA ARG A 165 21.75 13.59 -3.25
C ARG A 165 22.62 14.54 -2.40
N ARG A 166 23.06 14.10 -1.20
CA ARG A 166 23.96 14.84 -0.30
C ARG A 166 25.43 14.42 -0.43
N SER A 167 25.74 13.52 -1.32
CA SER A 167 27.12 13.00 -1.52
C SER A 167 28.07 14.10 -1.97
N ARG A 168 29.33 14.00 -1.52
CA ARG A 168 30.45 14.82 -2.01
C ARG A 168 30.96 14.35 -3.38
N ILE A 169 30.63 13.10 -3.77
CA ILE A 169 30.99 12.53 -5.06
C ILE A 169 30.04 13.09 -6.12
N PRO A 170 30.52 13.91 -7.10
CA PRO A 170 29.62 14.60 -8.03
C PRO A 170 28.73 13.67 -8.85
N VAL A 171 29.27 12.55 -9.32
CA VAL A 171 28.54 11.56 -10.12
C VAL A 171 27.37 10.96 -9.33
N VAL A 172 27.61 10.52 -8.09
CA VAL A 172 26.57 9.94 -7.22
C VAL A 172 25.47 10.96 -6.93
N ARG A 173 25.87 12.20 -6.63
CA ARG A 173 24.96 13.30 -6.38
C ARG A 173 24.09 13.58 -7.61
N TRP A 174 24.70 13.72 -8.77
CA TRP A 174 24.02 14.04 -10.01
C TRP A 174 23.05 12.92 -10.40
N LEU A 175 23.46 11.67 -10.40
CA LEU A 175 22.60 10.52 -10.70
C LEU A 175 21.42 10.43 -9.75
N SER A 176 21.62 10.65 -8.44
CA SER A 176 20.54 10.64 -7.47
C SER A 176 19.53 11.76 -7.72
N ILE A 177 20.01 12.98 -8.05
CA ILE A 177 19.13 14.13 -8.36
C ILE A 177 18.33 13.84 -9.62
N VAL A 178 18.99 13.45 -10.70
CA VAL A 178 18.32 13.16 -11.99
C VAL A 178 17.26 12.07 -11.82
N PHE A 179 17.60 10.99 -11.14
CA PHE A 179 16.64 9.91 -10.88
C PHE A 179 15.41 10.40 -10.09
N ILE A 180 15.63 11.11 -8.99
CA ILE A 180 14.54 11.58 -8.13
C ILE A 180 13.63 12.55 -8.90
N GLU A 181 14.21 13.55 -9.57
CA GLU A 181 13.44 14.57 -10.27
C GLU A 181 12.71 13.99 -11.49
N PHE A 182 13.38 13.11 -12.25
CA PHE A 182 12.78 12.46 -13.42
C PHE A 182 11.59 11.57 -13.01
N VAL A 183 11.79 10.66 -12.06
CA VAL A 183 10.74 9.71 -11.66
C VAL A 183 9.56 10.42 -10.99
N ARG A 184 9.79 11.51 -10.25
CA ARG A 184 8.71 12.32 -9.65
C ARG A 184 8.00 13.22 -10.66
N GLY A 185 8.67 13.55 -11.77
CA GLY A 185 8.09 14.35 -12.86
C GLY A 185 7.21 13.54 -13.82
N VAL A 186 7.23 12.21 -13.73
CA VAL A 186 6.50 11.31 -14.63
C VAL A 186 5.38 10.61 -13.87
N PRO A 187 4.15 10.48 -14.43
CA PRO A 187 3.08 9.70 -13.80
C PRO A 187 3.45 8.22 -13.59
N LEU A 188 3.02 7.62 -12.48
CA LEU A 188 3.28 6.19 -12.20
C LEU A 188 2.82 5.27 -13.34
N ILE A 189 1.69 5.59 -13.96
CA ILE A 189 1.16 4.82 -15.10
C ILE A 189 2.17 4.71 -16.26
N THR A 190 2.87 5.82 -16.56
CA THR A 190 3.90 5.85 -17.60
C THR A 190 5.12 5.01 -17.19
N VAL A 191 5.53 5.08 -15.92
CA VAL A 191 6.63 4.25 -15.39
C VAL A 191 6.29 2.76 -15.47
N LEU A 192 5.06 2.38 -15.12
CA LEU A 192 4.58 1.00 -15.23
C LEU A 192 4.58 0.51 -16.68
N PHE A 193 4.10 1.36 -17.60
CA PHE A 193 4.09 1.04 -19.02
C PHE A 193 5.51 0.86 -19.56
N MET A 194 6.42 1.78 -19.23
CA MET A 194 7.84 1.68 -19.61
C MET A 194 8.47 0.40 -19.05
N ALA A 195 8.26 0.10 -17.77
CA ALA A 195 8.82 -1.09 -17.15
C ALA A 195 8.25 -2.40 -17.72
N SER A 196 6.95 -2.44 -18.03
CA SER A 196 6.27 -3.67 -18.43
C SER A 196 6.30 -3.94 -19.94
N VAL A 197 6.24 -2.87 -20.76
CA VAL A 197 6.13 -2.99 -22.23
C VAL A 197 7.45 -2.65 -22.92
N MET A 198 8.12 -1.55 -22.50
CA MET A 198 9.33 -1.12 -23.18
C MET A 198 10.59 -1.90 -22.75
N LEU A 199 10.72 -2.24 -21.45
CA LEU A 199 11.90 -2.95 -20.96
C LEU A 199 12.20 -4.25 -21.72
N PRO A 200 11.23 -5.12 -22.06
CA PRO A 200 11.49 -6.32 -22.85
C PRO A 200 12.04 -6.09 -24.26
N LEU A 201 11.85 -4.89 -24.81
CA LEU A 201 12.41 -4.55 -26.12
C LEU A 201 13.95 -4.36 -26.08
N PHE A 202 14.50 -4.09 -24.90
CA PHE A 202 15.93 -3.84 -24.68
C PHE A 202 16.65 -5.00 -24.00
N VAL A 203 15.90 -5.97 -23.46
CA VAL A 203 16.45 -7.12 -22.72
C VAL A 203 16.15 -8.39 -23.50
N PRO A 204 17.15 -9.25 -23.78
CA PRO A 204 16.93 -10.54 -24.44
C PRO A 204 15.89 -11.38 -23.68
N GLU A 205 15.03 -12.10 -24.41
CA GLU A 205 13.92 -12.91 -23.84
C GLU A 205 14.35 -13.81 -22.67
N PRO A 206 15.49 -14.53 -22.70
CA PRO A 206 15.90 -15.38 -21.57
C PRO A 206 16.20 -14.62 -20.28
N LEU A 207 16.51 -13.32 -20.39
CA LEU A 207 16.87 -12.45 -19.26
C LEU A 207 15.72 -11.51 -18.86
N ALA A 208 14.66 -11.45 -19.65
CA ALA A 208 13.53 -10.56 -19.40
C ALA A 208 12.77 -11.02 -18.14
N PRO A 209 12.71 -10.19 -17.09
CA PRO A 209 11.95 -10.54 -15.89
C PRO A 209 10.46 -10.78 -16.22
N ASP A 210 9.82 -11.61 -15.42
CA ASP A 210 8.38 -11.81 -15.47
C ASP A 210 7.60 -10.47 -15.36
N LYS A 211 6.41 -10.45 -15.95
CA LYS A 211 5.57 -9.25 -16.03
C LYS A 211 5.27 -8.62 -14.67
N LEU A 212 4.97 -9.46 -13.66
CA LEU A 212 4.73 -8.97 -12.30
C LEU A 212 6.01 -8.39 -11.71
N VAL A 213 7.15 -9.04 -11.91
CA VAL A 213 8.47 -8.54 -11.42
C VAL A 213 8.80 -7.18 -12.05
N ARG A 214 8.55 -6.99 -13.34
CA ARG A 214 8.74 -5.70 -14.02
C ARG A 214 7.86 -4.60 -13.42
N ALA A 215 6.60 -4.89 -13.16
CA ALA A 215 5.70 -3.96 -12.49
C ALA A 215 6.15 -3.64 -11.06
N LEU A 216 6.60 -4.64 -10.29
CA LEU A 216 7.16 -4.46 -8.95
C LEU A 216 8.39 -3.54 -8.94
N ILE A 217 9.29 -3.71 -9.91
CA ILE A 217 10.46 -2.82 -10.09
C ILE A 217 9.99 -1.39 -10.36
N GLY A 218 9.05 -1.19 -11.30
CA GLY A 218 8.52 0.12 -11.63
C GLY A 218 7.87 0.82 -10.42
N VAL A 219 7.04 0.10 -9.67
CA VAL A 219 6.40 0.60 -8.44
C VAL A 219 7.44 0.93 -7.37
N ALA A 220 8.43 0.05 -7.15
CA ALA A 220 9.47 0.27 -6.16
C ALA A 220 10.35 1.49 -6.50
N MET A 221 10.73 1.65 -7.77
CA MET A 221 11.48 2.82 -8.25
C MET A 221 10.69 4.12 -8.05
N PHE A 222 9.42 4.12 -8.44
CA PHE A 222 8.55 5.28 -8.28
C PHE A 222 8.41 5.66 -6.81
N ALA A 223 8.04 4.72 -5.95
CA ALA A 223 7.87 4.95 -4.53
C ALA A 223 9.17 5.38 -3.84
N SER A 224 10.34 4.88 -4.31
CA SER A 224 11.64 5.25 -3.75
C SER A 224 12.02 6.71 -4.01
N ALA A 225 11.62 7.28 -5.15
CA ALA A 225 11.86 8.69 -5.44
C ALA A 225 11.07 9.61 -4.51
N TYR A 226 9.81 9.30 -4.22
CA TYR A 226 9.01 10.03 -3.23
C TYR A 226 9.55 9.82 -1.80
N MET A 227 9.92 8.59 -1.46
CA MET A 227 10.53 8.28 -0.17
C MET A 227 11.84 9.02 0.04
N ALA A 228 12.66 9.19 -1.00
CA ALA A 228 13.90 9.95 -0.94
C ALA A 228 13.68 11.40 -0.51
N GLU A 229 12.62 12.06 -1.02
CA GLU A 229 12.30 13.43 -0.61
C GLU A 229 11.79 13.52 0.84
N VAL A 230 11.01 12.54 1.29
CA VAL A 230 10.58 12.45 2.68
C VAL A 230 11.79 12.29 3.61
N VAL A 231 12.70 11.37 3.28
CA VAL A 231 13.92 11.15 4.07
C VAL A 231 14.83 12.38 4.02
N ARG A 232 14.99 13.02 2.85
CA ARG A 232 15.74 14.28 2.71
C ARG A 232 15.19 15.38 3.62
N GLY A 233 13.87 15.54 3.67
CA GLY A 233 13.22 16.47 4.58
C GLY A 233 13.58 16.18 6.04
N GLY A 234 13.59 14.92 6.45
CA GLY A 234 14.02 14.49 7.77
C GLY A 234 15.48 14.81 8.08
N LEU A 235 16.38 14.54 7.12
CA LEU A 235 17.81 14.84 7.27
C LEU A 235 18.07 16.36 7.40
N VAL A 236 17.28 17.20 6.75
CA VAL A 236 17.37 18.66 6.86
C VAL A 236 16.84 19.16 8.20
N ALA A 237 15.84 18.50 8.76
CA ALA A 237 15.24 18.87 10.06
C ALA A 237 16.16 18.60 11.28
N ILE A 238 17.25 17.84 11.11
CA ILE A 238 18.19 17.58 12.21
C ILE A 238 19.09 18.81 12.45
N PRO A 239 19.16 19.32 13.69
CA PRO A 239 19.99 20.46 14.04
C PRO A 239 21.48 20.23 13.69
N ARG A 240 22.16 21.27 13.22
CA ARG A 240 23.59 21.21 12.84
C ARG A 240 24.48 20.73 13.98
N GLY A 241 24.17 21.11 15.21
CA GLY A 241 24.93 20.70 16.41
C GLY A 241 24.97 19.15 16.59
N GLN A 242 24.00 18.38 16.06
CA GLN A 242 24.07 16.92 16.09
C GLN A 242 25.18 16.39 15.14
N TYR A 243 25.37 17.03 14.00
CA TYR A 243 26.45 16.70 13.06
C TYR A 243 27.81 17.10 13.65
N GLU A 244 27.92 18.31 14.20
CA GLU A 244 29.14 18.85 14.79
C GLU A 244 29.59 18.04 16.01
N ALA A 245 28.67 17.70 16.91
CA ALA A 245 28.97 16.86 18.07
C ALA A 245 29.45 15.45 17.67
N ALA A 246 28.81 14.84 16.66
CA ALA A 246 29.23 13.54 16.16
C ALA A 246 30.63 13.58 15.50
N GLN A 247 30.94 14.68 14.80
CA GLN A 247 32.28 14.92 14.23
C GLN A 247 33.33 15.15 15.31
N ALA A 248 33.00 15.89 16.35
CA ALA A 248 33.89 16.12 17.51
C ALA A 248 34.25 14.81 18.23
N LEU A 249 33.34 13.81 18.22
CA LEU A 249 33.60 12.45 18.72
C LEU A 249 34.41 11.58 17.75
N GLY A 250 34.89 12.10 16.62
CA GLY A 250 35.69 11.38 15.64
C GLY A 250 34.88 10.35 14.82
N LEU A 251 33.55 10.45 14.78
CA LEU A 251 32.75 9.50 14.01
C LEU A 251 32.89 9.73 12.51
N SER A 252 33.16 8.66 11.78
CA SER A 252 33.14 8.69 10.32
C SER A 252 31.72 9.01 9.80
N PHE A 253 31.63 9.53 8.56
CA PHE A 253 30.35 9.88 7.91
C PHE A 253 29.29 8.76 8.03
N TRP A 254 29.68 7.52 7.76
CA TRP A 254 28.75 6.39 7.79
C TRP A 254 28.30 6.05 9.21
N ARG A 255 29.21 6.05 10.19
CA ARG A 255 28.86 5.82 11.60
C ARG A 255 27.98 6.93 12.16
N MET A 256 28.34 8.18 11.90
CA MET A 256 27.52 9.34 12.27
C MET A 256 26.12 9.25 11.67
N THR A 257 26.05 8.98 10.35
CA THR A 257 24.76 8.87 9.65
C THR A 257 23.92 7.70 10.16
N ALA A 258 24.47 6.50 10.26
CA ALA A 258 23.73 5.31 10.63
C ALA A 258 23.29 5.30 12.11
N LEU A 259 24.15 5.76 13.02
CA LEU A 259 23.89 5.64 14.47
C LEU A 259 23.19 6.87 15.08
N ILE A 260 23.39 8.06 14.52
CA ILE A 260 22.91 9.31 15.12
C ILE A 260 21.88 10.01 14.24
N ILE A 261 22.23 10.33 13.01
CA ILE A 261 21.43 11.24 12.18
C ILE A 261 20.21 10.54 11.59
N LEU A 262 20.41 9.40 10.90
CA LEU A 262 19.34 8.69 10.20
C LEU A 262 18.22 8.19 11.15
N PRO A 263 18.52 7.60 12.33
CA PRO A 263 17.46 7.20 13.25
C PRO A 263 16.60 8.37 13.75
N GLN A 264 17.21 9.55 13.94
CA GLN A 264 16.47 10.77 14.32
C GLN A 264 15.64 11.28 13.13
N ALA A 265 16.23 11.38 11.93
CA ALA A 265 15.55 11.80 10.72
C ALA A 265 14.33 10.92 10.40
N LEU A 266 14.49 9.59 10.41
CA LEU A 266 13.39 8.65 10.19
C LEU A 266 12.28 8.77 11.25
N ARG A 267 12.65 9.04 12.49
CA ARG A 267 11.67 9.25 13.57
C ARG A 267 10.81 10.47 13.32
N VAL A 268 11.41 11.59 12.92
CA VAL A 268 10.69 12.83 12.62
C VAL A 268 9.79 12.69 11.39
N THR A 269 10.24 11.96 10.38
CA THR A 269 9.51 11.78 9.11
C THR A 269 8.57 10.57 9.09
N LEU A 270 8.49 9.80 10.17
CA LEU A 270 7.69 8.58 10.20
C LEU A 270 6.21 8.78 9.77
N PRO A 271 5.50 9.86 10.15
CA PRO A 271 4.15 10.13 9.64
C PRO A 271 4.12 10.27 8.11
N ASN A 272 5.09 10.99 7.54
CA ASN A 272 5.19 11.21 6.10
C ASN A 272 5.57 9.92 5.36
N ILE A 273 6.42 9.06 5.94
CA ILE A 273 6.72 7.73 5.43
C ILE A 273 5.43 6.90 5.29
N VAL A 274 4.58 6.91 6.34
CA VAL A 274 3.30 6.20 6.30
C VAL A 274 2.35 6.81 5.26
N ASN A 275 2.37 8.13 5.06
CA ASN A 275 1.58 8.78 4.01
C ASN A 275 2.01 8.32 2.60
N VAL A 276 3.32 8.15 2.35
CA VAL A 276 3.82 7.56 1.09
C VAL A 276 3.32 6.13 0.94
N PHE A 277 3.32 5.33 2.00
CA PHE A 277 2.81 3.96 1.96
C PHE A 277 1.30 3.89 1.71
N ILE A 278 0.50 4.82 2.27
CA ILE A 278 -0.93 4.93 1.99
C ILE A 278 -1.18 5.28 0.51
N ALA A 279 -0.41 6.20 -0.05
CA ALA A 279 -0.48 6.53 -1.47
C ALA A 279 -0.14 5.32 -2.32
N LEU A 280 1.00 4.68 -2.07
CA LEU A 280 1.44 3.48 -2.76
C LEU A 280 0.41 2.34 -2.71
N PHE A 281 -0.24 2.13 -1.55
CA PHE A 281 -1.28 1.10 -1.41
C PHE A 281 -2.48 1.36 -2.34
N LYS A 282 -2.85 2.60 -2.55
CA LYS A 282 -3.92 2.96 -3.52
C LYS A 282 -3.42 2.83 -4.95
N ASP A 283 -2.18 3.19 -5.21
CA ASP A 283 -1.56 3.15 -6.53
C ASP A 283 -1.34 1.72 -7.05
N THR A 284 -1.46 0.69 -6.19
CA THR A 284 -1.46 -0.71 -6.62
C THR A 284 -2.55 -1.02 -7.65
N THR A 285 -3.65 -0.26 -7.66
CA THR A 285 -4.71 -0.42 -8.66
C THR A 285 -4.23 -0.13 -10.08
N LEU A 286 -3.19 0.69 -10.25
CA LEU A 286 -2.69 1.07 -11.58
C LEU A 286 -2.01 -0.09 -12.33
N VAL A 287 -1.64 -1.19 -11.66
CA VAL A 287 -1.01 -2.34 -12.31
C VAL A 287 -1.95 -3.07 -13.29
N PHE A 288 -3.26 -2.83 -13.22
CA PHE A 288 -4.21 -3.39 -14.18
C PHE A 288 -3.92 -2.94 -15.63
N ILE A 289 -3.37 -1.74 -15.81
CA ILE A 289 -3.06 -1.16 -17.13
C ILE A 289 -2.05 -2.01 -17.89
N VAL A 290 -1.12 -2.61 -17.16
CA VAL A 290 -0.16 -3.55 -17.74
C VAL A 290 -0.68 -4.99 -17.72
N GLY A 291 -2.00 -5.19 -17.49
CA GLY A 291 -2.68 -6.48 -17.55
C GLY A 291 -2.37 -7.41 -16.38
N ILE A 292 -2.13 -6.87 -15.21
CA ILE A 292 -2.03 -7.62 -13.95
C ILE A 292 -3.40 -7.55 -13.24
N PHE A 293 -3.89 -8.69 -12.75
CA PHE A 293 -5.19 -8.80 -12.11
C PHE A 293 -5.07 -8.48 -10.61
N ASP A 294 -4.99 -7.17 -10.28
CA ASP A 294 -5.14 -6.71 -8.91
C ASP A 294 -6.58 -6.88 -8.38
N PHE A 295 -6.82 -6.50 -7.13
CA PHE A 295 -8.13 -6.64 -6.52
C PHE A 295 -9.23 -5.86 -7.27
N LEU A 296 -8.99 -4.61 -7.66
CA LEU A 296 -9.98 -3.82 -8.39
C LEU A 296 -10.30 -4.44 -9.75
N ARG A 297 -9.28 -4.94 -10.46
CA ARG A 297 -9.46 -5.61 -11.75
C ARG A 297 -10.25 -6.91 -11.62
N THR A 298 -10.04 -7.69 -10.56
CA THR A 298 -10.86 -8.89 -10.33
C THR A 298 -12.33 -8.55 -10.09
N VAL A 299 -12.62 -7.45 -9.39
CA VAL A 299 -13.99 -6.95 -9.21
C VAL A 299 -14.60 -6.51 -10.55
N GLU A 300 -13.83 -5.80 -11.39
CA GLU A 300 -14.29 -5.37 -12.71
C GLU A 300 -14.62 -6.55 -13.63
N VAL A 301 -13.83 -7.61 -13.61
CA VAL A 301 -14.08 -8.82 -14.39
C VAL A 301 -15.32 -9.55 -13.86
N ALA A 302 -15.41 -9.74 -12.55
CA ALA A 302 -16.53 -10.47 -11.94
C ALA A 302 -17.89 -9.79 -12.17
N ARG A 303 -17.96 -8.43 -12.15
CA ARG A 303 -19.21 -7.71 -12.41
C ARG A 303 -19.70 -7.84 -13.87
N GLY A 304 -18.82 -8.21 -14.80
CA GLY A 304 -19.13 -8.47 -16.20
C GLY A 304 -19.61 -9.90 -16.49
N ASP A 305 -19.62 -10.79 -15.50
CA ASP A 305 -20.10 -12.14 -15.63
C ASP A 305 -21.59 -12.17 -15.98
N GLN A 306 -21.98 -12.93 -17.02
CA GLN A 306 -23.35 -12.95 -17.55
C GLN A 306 -24.39 -13.35 -16.51
N LYS A 307 -24.04 -14.20 -15.57
CA LYS A 307 -24.90 -14.65 -14.48
C LYS A 307 -25.16 -13.57 -13.43
N TRP A 308 -24.22 -12.63 -13.26
CA TRP A 308 -24.25 -11.59 -12.22
C TRP A 308 -24.37 -10.17 -12.75
N ALA A 309 -24.15 -9.92 -14.04
CA ALA A 309 -24.13 -8.58 -14.62
C ALA A 309 -25.46 -7.84 -14.38
N SER A 310 -25.38 -6.78 -13.59
CA SER A 310 -26.47 -5.85 -13.33
C SER A 310 -25.92 -4.51 -12.81
N PRO A 311 -26.67 -3.41 -12.89
CA PRO A 311 -26.26 -2.13 -12.30
C PRO A 311 -25.99 -2.23 -10.81
N VAL A 312 -26.81 -2.96 -10.04
CA VAL A 312 -26.65 -3.17 -8.60
C VAL A 312 -25.37 -3.95 -8.29
N THR A 313 -25.08 -4.99 -9.06
CA THR A 313 -23.85 -5.79 -8.89
C THR A 313 -22.60 -4.97 -9.17
N SER A 314 -22.64 -4.11 -10.20
CA SER A 314 -21.51 -3.21 -10.49
C SER A 314 -21.28 -2.25 -9.32
N LEU A 315 -22.31 -1.62 -8.81
CA LEU A 315 -22.22 -0.71 -7.67
C LEU A 315 -21.74 -1.45 -6.40
N THR A 316 -22.24 -2.69 -6.19
CA THR A 316 -21.77 -3.57 -5.10
C THR A 316 -20.30 -3.86 -5.17
N GLY A 317 -19.78 -4.22 -6.34
CA GLY A 317 -18.36 -4.52 -6.56
C GLY A 317 -17.47 -3.32 -6.20
N TYR A 318 -17.83 -2.13 -6.67
CA TYR A 318 -17.09 -0.92 -6.33
C TYR A 318 -17.23 -0.51 -4.85
N ALA A 319 -18.41 -0.69 -4.25
CA ALA A 319 -18.59 -0.44 -2.82
C ALA A 319 -17.72 -1.37 -1.97
N PHE A 320 -17.64 -2.65 -2.35
CA PHE A 320 -16.78 -3.63 -1.70
C PHE A 320 -15.29 -3.27 -1.85
N ALA A 321 -14.86 -2.91 -3.06
CA ALA A 321 -13.49 -2.47 -3.30
C ALA A 321 -13.15 -1.20 -2.49
N ALA A 322 -14.04 -0.21 -2.50
CA ALA A 322 -13.88 1.01 -1.73
C ALA A 322 -13.76 0.73 -0.22
N LEU A 323 -14.59 -0.18 0.31
CA LEU A 323 -14.54 -0.58 1.72
C LEU A 323 -13.19 -1.23 2.07
N PHE A 324 -12.68 -2.13 1.23
CA PHE A 324 -11.38 -2.78 1.42
C PHE A 324 -10.24 -1.75 1.49
N TYR A 325 -10.13 -0.88 0.47
CA TYR A 325 -9.11 0.16 0.44
C TYR A 325 -9.26 1.15 1.59
N PHE A 326 -10.51 1.53 1.92
CA PHE A 326 -10.78 2.43 3.05
C PHE A 326 -10.31 1.84 4.38
N VAL A 327 -10.64 0.58 4.69
CA VAL A 327 -10.25 -0.08 5.94
C VAL A 327 -8.74 -0.13 6.07
N CYS A 328 -8.03 -0.54 5.01
CA CYS A 328 -6.57 -0.62 5.01
C CYS A 328 -5.92 0.76 5.17
N CYS A 329 -6.33 1.75 4.37
CA CYS A 329 -5.79 3.11 4.44
C CYS A 329 -6.12 3.81 5.76
N PHE A 330 -7.34 3.61 6.30
CA PHE A 330 -7.74 4.15 7.59
C PHE A 330 -6.91 3.57 8.73
N ALA A 331 -6.65 2.25 8.72
CA ALA A 331 -5.79 1.60 9.72
C ALA A 331 -4.38 2.18 9.70
N MET A 332 -3.77 2.35 8.51
CA MET A 332 -2.45 2.99 8.34
C MET A 332 -2.47 4.44 8.82
N SER A 333 -3.46 5.24 8.43
CA SER A 333 -3.61 6.64 8.84
C SER A 333 -3.80 6.77 10.36
N ARG A 334 -4.59 5.89 10.96
CA ARG A 334 -4.78 5.86 12.42
C ARG A 334 -3.48 5.55 13.16
N TYR A 335 -2.67 4.64 12.61
CA TYR A 335 -1.35 4.36 13.15
C TYR A 335 -0.42 5.58 13.06
N ALA A 336 -0.33 6.23 11.89
CA ALA A 336 0.49 7.43 11.68
C ALA A 336 0.17 8.51 12.72
N ARG A 337 -1.12 8.83 12.91
CA ARG A 337 -1.57 9.82 13.92
C ARG A 337 -1.21 9.43 15.35
N ARG A 338 -1.26 8.15 15.71
CA ARG A 338 -0.84 7.67 17.04
C ARG A 338 0.66 7.86 17.26
N VAL A 339 1.47 7.62 16.24
CA VAL A 339 2.92 7.81 16.31
C VAL A 339 3.25 9.30 16.42
N GLU A 340 2.63 10.15 15.62
CA GLU A 340 2.79 11.60 15.65
C GLU A 340 2.47 12.18 17.04
N ALA A 341 1.32 11.82 17.60
CA ALA A 341 0.92 12.25 18.94
C ALA A 341 1.93 11.83 20.03
N ARG A 342 2.56 10.64 19.90
CA ARG A 342 3.61 10.20 20.83
C ARG A 342 4.90 10.98 20.67
N LEU A 343 5.30 11.28 19.43
CA LEU A 343 6.49 12.09 19.17
C LEU A 343 6.34 13.49 19.73
N ALA A 344 5.19 14.13 19.52
CA ALA A 344 4.88 15.45 20.05
C ALA A 344 4.95 15.49 21.60
N ARG A 345 4.38 14.50 22.29
CA ARG A 345 4.46 14.40 23.77
C ARG A 345 5.88 14.25 24.27
N ARG A 346 6.73 13.45 23.60
CA ARG A 346 8.15 13.26 24.00
C ARG A 346 8.97 14.54 23.78
N SER A 347 8.70 15.30 22.73
CA SER A 347 9.35 16.60 22.49
C SER A 347 8.99 17.61 23.57
N ALA A 348 7.71 17.69 23.96
CA ALA A 348 7.25 18.58 25.02
C ALA A 348 7.84 18.24 26.41
N GLN A 349 8.11 16.96 26.68
CA GLN A 349 8.75 16.53 27.94
C GLN A 349 10.27 16.82 28.01
N LYS A 350 10.96 16.91 26.86
CA LYS A 350 12.39 17.21 26.79
C LYS A 350 12.68 18.70 26.81
N GLY A 351 11.69 19.54 26.54
CA GLY A 351 11.80 21.01 26.60
C GLY A 351 11.44 21.62 27.96
N ARG A 352 11.04 20.77 28.92
CA ARG A 352 10.92 21.12 30.36
C ARG A 352 12.11 20.55 31.13
#